data_0550e558b8277af6354955a1215179d9
#
_entry.id   0550e558b8277af6354955a1215179d9
#
_cell.length_a   1.000
_cell.length_b   1.000
_cell.length_c   1.000
_cell.angle_alpha   90.00
_cell.angle_beta   90.00
_cell.angle_gamma   90.00
#
_symmetry.space_group_name_H-M   'P 1'
#
loop_
_entity.id
_entity.type
_entity.pdbx_description
1 polymer ?
#
loop_
_entity_poly.entity_id
_entity_poly.type
_entity_poly.pdbx_seq_one_letter_code
_entity_poly.pdbx_strand_id
1 'polypeptide(L)' 'MAVPTFSAPEVTQDGVTGLYHVSYTVSGTDVKAEGVGDTEYQAKRHAVVTYRKANPLAFLDIPA' A
#
# COMPACT_ATOMS: atom_id res chain seq x y z
N MET A 1 21.76 -1.98 7.58
CA MET A 1 20.73 -1.04 7.10
C MET A 1 19.38 -1.74 7.07
N ALA A 2 18.40 -1.18 7.76
CA ALA A 2 17.09 -1.82 7.82
C ALA A 2 16.36 -1.69 6.48
N VAL A 3 15.75 -2.78 6.03
CA VAL A 3 14.89 -2.76 4.85
C VAL A 3 13.59 -2.03 5.21
N PRO A 4 13.13 -1.05 4.41
CA PRO A 4 11.85 -0.41 4.68
C PRO A 4 10.73 -1.43 4.70
N THR A 5 9.83 -1.30 5.66
CA THR A 5 8.66 -2.17 5.75
C THR A 5 7.39 -1.33 5.74
N PHE A 6 6.31 -1.94 5.27
CA PHE A 6 5.00 -1.29 5.36
C PHE A 6 4.42 -1.47 6.75
N SER A 7 3.76 -0.41 7.25
CA SER A 7 2.96 -0.51 8.45
C SER A 7 1.68 -1.32 8.18
N ALA A 8 0.88 -1.52 9.22
CA ALA A 8 -0.45 -2.08 9.05
C ALA A 8 -1.27 -1.18 8.12
N PRO A 9 -2.02 -1.75 7.17
CA PRO A 9 -2.77 -0.95 6.22
C PRO A 9 -3.98 -0.26 6.86
N GLU A 10 -4.22 0.98 6.44
CA GLU A 10 -5.49 1.64 6.69
C GLU A 10 -6.41 1.33 5.52
N VAL A 11 -7.54 0.70 5.79
CA VAL A 11 -8.49 0.30 4.76
C VAL A 11 -9.79 1.07 4.95
N THR A 12 -10.21 1.74 3.89
CA THR A 12 -11.50 2.42 3.86
C THR A 12 -12.25 2.01 2.61
N GLN A 13 -13.58 2.02 2.66
CA GLN A 13 -14.42 1.72 1.50
C GLN A 13 -15.20 2.97 1.13
N ASP A 14 -15.18 3.31 -0.16
CA ASP A 14 -15.97 4.41 -0.70
C ASP A 14 -17.46 3.99 -0.71
N GLY A 15 -18.30 4.77 -0.08
CA GLY A 15 -19.73 4.47 -0.02
C GLY A 15 -20.48 4.73 -1.33
N VAL A 16 -19.88 5.46 -2.26
CA VAL A 16 -20.50 5.77 -3.56
C VAL A 16 -20.10 4.74 -4.62
N THR A 17 -18.81 4.45 -4.73
CA THR A 17 -18.29 3.54 -5.76
C THR A 17 -18.15 2.10 -5.27
N GLY A 18 -18.11 1.88 -3.96
CA GLY A 18 -17.85 0.57 -3.38
C GLY A 18 -16.39 0.14 -3.45
N LEU A 19 -15.50 0.98 -3.95
CA LEU A 19 -14.09 0.67 -4.05
C LEU A 19 -13.40 0.73 -2.69
N TYR A 20 -12.44 -0.16 -2.49
CA TYR A 20 -11.59 -0.15 -1.30
C TYR A 20 -10.36 0.71 -1.55
N HIS A 21 -10.02 1.54 -0.57
CA HIS A 21 -8.81 2.34 -0.56
C HIS A 21 -7.90 1.84 0.55
N VAL A 22 -6.66 1.55 0.22
CA VAL A 22 -5.66 1.06 1.17
C VAL A 22 -4.50 2.02 1.20
N SER A 23 -4.04 2.36 2.39
CA SER A 23 -2.87 3.21 2.59
C SER A 23 -1.91 2.52 3.54
N TYR A 24 -0.67 2.34 3.09
CA TYR A 24 0.43 1.87 3.93
C TYR A 24 1.38 3.02 4.21
N THR A 25 1.87 3.13 5.44
CA THR A 25 2.96 4.03 5.76
C THR A 25 4.28 3.26 5.65
N VAL A 26 5.24 3.80 4.91
CA VAL A 26 6.55 3.18 4.79
C VAL A 26 7.37 3.54 6.03
N SER A 27 7.88 2.51 6.71
CA SER A 27 8.64 2.66 7.94
C SER A 27 9.86 3.55 7.75
N GLY A 28 10.09 4.48 8.67
CA GLY A 28 11.22 5.38 8.65
C GLY A 28 11.11 6.55 7.67
N THR A 29 9.97 6.72 7.02
CA THR A 29 9.72 7.81 6.08
C THR A 29 8.31 8.36 6.26
N ASP A 30 8.05 9.51 5.64
CA ASP A 30 6.70 10.08 5.57
C ASP A 30 5.96 9.64 4.31
N VAL A 31 6.53 8.70 3.57
CA VAL A 31 5.96 8.23 2.32
C VAL A 31 4.83 7.24 2.60
N LYS A 32 3.75 7.38 1.84
CA LYS A 32 2.62 6.46 1.90
C LYS A 32 2.46 5.75 0.57
N ALA A 33 2.16 4.46 0.63
CA ALA A 33 1.81 3.67 -0.54
C ALA A 33 0.29 3.51 -0.54
N GLU A 34 -0.36 4.06 -1.55
CA GLU A 34 -1.82 4.07 -1.65
C GLU A 34 -2.26 3.28 -2.87
N GLY A 35 -3.35 2.54 -2.69
CA GLY A 35 -3.95 1.78 -3.77
C GLY A 35 -5.46 1.70 -3.64
N VAL A 36 -6.11 1.36 -4.74
CA VAL A 36 -7.56 1.23 -4.81
C VAL A 36 -7.90 -0.03 -5.60
N GLY A 37 -8.98 -0.70 -5.23
CA GLY A 37 -9.43 -1.89 -5.94
C GLY A 37 -10.84 -2.27 -5.56
N ASP A 38 -11.42 -3.21 -6.30
CA ASP A 38 -12.77 -3.71 -6.05
C ASP A 38 -12.85 -4.55 -4.77
N THR A 39 -11.74 -5.10 -4.34
CA THR A 39 -11.62 -5.86 -3.10
C THR A 39 -10.47 -5.31 -2.27
N GLU A 40 -10.49 -5.63 -0.98
CA GLU A 40 -9.40 -5.27 -0.07
C GLU A 40 -8.06 -5.82 -0.56
N TYR A 41 -8.05 -7.07 -1.02
CA TYR A 41 -6.85 -7.70 -1.55
C TYR A 41 -6.30 -6.96 -2.77
N GLN A 42 -7.17 -6.61 -3.72
CA GLN A 42 -6.76 -5.86 -4.91
C GLN A 42 -6.21 -4.49 -4.57
N ALA A 43 -6.85 -3.80 -3.62
CA ALA A 43 -6.39 -2.49 -3.16
C ALA A 43 -5.00 -2.58 -2.52
N LYS A 44 -4.76 -3.58 -1.69
CA LYS A 44 -3.46 -3.83 -1.07
C LYS A 44 -2.38 -4.08 -2.12
N ARG A 45 -2.69 -4.95 -3.08
CA ARG A 45 -1.76 -5.27 -4.16
C ARG A 45 -1.45 -4.04 -5.02
N HIS A 46 -2.46 -3.24 -5.32
CA HIS A 46 -2.28 -2.02 -6.10
C HIS A 46 -1.36 -1.02 -5.38
N ALA A 47 -1.54 -0.86 -4.07
CA ALA A 47 -0.68 0.00 -3.27
C ALA A 47 0.79 -0.43 -3.36
N VAL A 48 1.06 -1.72 -3.20
CA VAL A 48 2.42 -2.26 -3.26
C VAL A 48 3.02 -2.11 -4.66
N VAL A 49 2.26 -2.43 -5.70
CA VAL A 49 2.74 -2.31 -7.09
C VAL A 49 3.04 -0.85 -7.44
N THR A 50 2.17 0.07 -7.04
CA THR A 50 2.38 1.50 -7.29
C THR A 50 3.66 2.00 -6.61
N TYR A 51 3.87 1.59 -5.37
CA TYR A 51 5.08 1.97 -4.64
C TYR A 51 6.33 1.41 -5.32
N ARG A 52 6.31 0.15 -5.76
CA ARG A 52 7.44 -0.47 -6.43
C ARG A 52 7.78 0.21 -7.76
N LYS A 53 6.79 0.66 -8.50
CA LYS A 53 7.02 1.40 -9.74
C LYS A 53 7.72 2.72 -9.50
N ALA A 54 7.36 3.40 -8.41
CA ALA A 54 7.99 4.66 -8.03
C ALA A 54 9.39 4.45 -7.42
N ASN A 55 9.64 3.28 -6.84
CA ASN A 55 10.89 2.98 -6.13
C ASN A 55 11.41 1.59 -6.53
N PRO A 56 11.90 1.43 -7.77
CA PRO A 56 12.23 0.10 -8.31
C PRO A 56 13.39 -0.60 -7.58
N LEU A 57 14.20 0.14 -6.84
CA LEU A 57 15.32 -0.43 -6.09
C LEU A 57 14.95 -0.78 -4.64
N ALA A 58 13.73 -0.51 -4.23
CA ALA A 58 13.29 -0.81 -2.88
C ALA A 58 12.83 -2.26 -2.78
N PHE A 59 13.46 -3.04 -1.90
CA PHE A 59 13.00 -4.37 -1.54
C PHE A 59 12.12 -4.23 -0.30
N LEU A 60 10.86 -4.60 -0.44
CA LEU A 60 9.88 -4.46 0.63
C LEU A 60 9.25 -5.81 0.90
N ASP A 61 9.13 -6.14 2.19
CA ASP A 61 8.30 -7.26 2.61
C ASP A 61 6.84 -6.82 2.51
N ILE A 62 6.07 -7.60 1.78
CA ILE A 62 4.63 -7.35 1.62
C ILE A 62 3.93 -7.94 2.83
N PRO A 63 3.23 -7.13 3.64
CA PRO A 63 2.46 -7.66 4.76
C PRO A 63 1.38 -8.60 4.24
N ALA A 64 1.31 -9.73 4.86
CA ALA A 64 0.33 -10.75 4.49
C ALA A 64 -1.11 -10.28 4.81
#